data_ab1cef517afd9800d7ca551dac4e3d6c
#
_entry.id   ab1cef517afd9800d7ca551dac4e3d6c
#
_cell.length_a   1.000
_cell.length_b   1.000
_cell.length_c   1.000
_cell.angle_alpha   90.00
_cell.angle_beta   90.00
_cell.angle_gamma   90.00
#
_symmetry.space_group_name_H-M   'P 1'
#
loop_
_entity.id
_entity.type
_entity.pdbx_description
1 polymer ?
#
loop_
_entity_poly.entity_id
_entity_poly.type
_entity_poly.pdbx_seq_one_letter_code
_entity_poly.pdbx_strand_id
1 'polypeptide(L)'
;MNIAFIMPYEINVLKTLDNASHLNLGNFILIGDKKKIMENCFKVSIDYSHFAIYDCPEELEAIDFCHDFLQNRRCDYVAFGKIPASYFNRIMDVKEEAQIGAVEVIDLPMLRHYLFVSNSSRHLNVDFDDKKKAIIQAEALIKALNIKKINAAMITNLNNKTDLLETNIIKMILKDDKFNNINIFDSFTLANLFSINCPNNIYQTHINLLIMRNYETTRIFIDTLRIFTDAKIASILVGGKNYAIDFSETKDNGDILFSLLILNKIFKEKKNTCYQEQSVI
;
A
#
# COMPACT_ATOMS: atom_id res chain seq x y z
N MET A 1 -1.58 -1.02 -18.08
CA MET A 1 -1.16 -1.59 -16.79
C MET A 1 -1.69 -3.01 -16.69
N ASN A 2 -0.80 -3.97 -16.45
CA ASN A 2 -1.15 -5.37 -16.27
C ASN A 2 -0.98 -5.76 -14.81
N ILE A 3 -2.00 -6.33 -14.16
CA ILE A 3 -1.95 -6.75 -12.76
C ILE A 3 -2.27 -8.24 -12.67
N ALA A 4 -1.38 -9.01 -12.05
CA ALA A 4 -1.59 -10.41 -11.77
C ALA A 4 -2.23 -10.59 -10.39
N PHE A 5 -3.36 -11.27 -10.33
CA PHE A 5 -4.10 -11.60 -9.12
C PHE A 5 -3.89 -13.06 -8.77
N ILE A 6 -3.33 -13.33 -7.60
CA ILE A 6 -3.11 -14.68 -7.10
C ILE A 6 -4.32 -15.09 -6.28
N MET A 7 -4.94 -16.22 -6.66
CA MET A 7 -6.09 -16.84 -5.99
C MET A 7 -7.25 -15.87 -5.71
N PRO A 8 -7.75 -15.15 -6.74
CA PRO A 8 -8.82 -14.16 -6.60
C PRO A 8 -10.20 -14.81 -6.48
N TYR A 9 -10.42 -15.58 -5.42
CA TYR A 9 -11.66 -16.34 -5.25
C TYR A 9 -12.80 -15.55 -4.61
N GLU A 10 -12.52 -14.38 -4.06
CA GLU A 10 -13.53 -13.55 -3.41
C GLU A 10 -14.43 -12.89 -4.48
N ILE A 11 -15.75 -13.04 -4.31
CA ILE A 11 -16.75 -12.50 -5.25
C ILE A 11 -16.64 -10.98 -5.38
N ASN A 12 -16.39 -10.28 -4.27
CA ASN A 12 -16.23 -8.83 -4.29
C ASN A 12 -14.99 -8.37 -5.09
N VAL A 13 -13.90 -9.14 -5.02
CA VAL A 13 -12.71 -8.89 -5.85
C VAL A 13 -13.09 -9.03 -7.32
N LEU A 14 -13.68 -10.17 -7.73
CA LEU A 14 -14.06 -10.41 -9.12
C LEU A 14 -15.01 -9.34 -9.67
N LYS A 15 -16.05 -8.95 -8.91
CA LYS A 15 -16.96 -7.85 -9.29
C LYS A 15 -16.22 -6.52 -9.48
N THR A 16 -15.27 -6.22 -8.60
CA THR A 16 -14.51 -4.97 -8.70
C THR A 16 -13.57 -4.99 -9.89
N LEU A 17 -12.95 -6.15 -10.20
CA LEU A 17 -12.10 -6.30 -11.38
C LEU A 17 -12.90 -6.15 -12.68
N ASP A 18 -14.10 -6.71 -12.73
CA ASP A 18 -15.01 -6.54 -13.87
C ASP A 18 -15.34 -5.06 -14.09
N ASN A 19 -15.77 -4.35 -13.05
CA ASN A 19 -16.02 -2.92 -13.12
C ASN A 19 -14.76 -2.11 -13.51
N ALA A 20 -13.60 -2.45 -12.95
CA ALA A 20 -12.34 -1.78 -13.26
C ALA A 20 -11.88 -2.02 -14.70
N SER A 21 -12.20 -3.19 -15.29
CA SER A 21 -11.98 -3.47 -16.71
C SER A 21 -12.82 -2.54 -17.59
N HIS A 22 -14.10 -2.39 -17.29
CA HIS A 22 -14.97 -1.45 -18.01
C HIS A 22 -14.54 0.01 -17.88
N LEU A 23 -13.89 0.37 -16.77
CA LEU A 23 -13.29 1.70 -16.57
C LEU A 23 -11.90 1.85 -17.19
N ASN A 24 -11.40 0.84 -17.92
CA ASN A 24 -10.07 0.82 -18.54
C ASN A 24 -8.93 1.11 -17.55
N LEU A 25 -9.04 0.66 -16.31
CA LEU A 25 -7.99 0.86 -15.29
C LEU A 25 -6.79 -0.06 -15.48
N GLY A 26 -6.94 -1.16 -16.21
CA GLY A 26 -5.86 -2.10 -16.52
C GLY A 26 -6.37 -3.42 -17.09
N ASN A 27 -5.44 -4.30 -17.42
CA ASN A 27 -5.71 -5.68 -17.79
C ASN A 27 -5.45 -6.57 -16.58
N PHE A 28 -6.39 -7.44 -16.27
CA PHE A 28 -6.33 -8.29 -15.09
C PHE A 28 -6.03 -9.73 -15.48
N ILE A 29 -5.00 -10.28 -14.87
CA ILE A 29 -4.50 -11.64 -15.07
C ILE A 29 -4.84 -12.42 -13.81
N LEU A 30 -5.67 -13.46 -13.93
CA LEU A 30 -6.12 -14.24 -12.77
C LEU A 30 -5.33 -15.57 -12.73
N ILE A 31 -4.66 -15.85 -11.63
CA ILE A 31 -3.82 -17.04 -11.43
C ILE A 31 -4.40 -17.84 -10.28
N GLY A 32 -4.79 -19.07 -10.52
CA GLY A 32 -5.40 -19.97 -9.53
C GLY A 32 -6.23 -21.05 -10.16
N ASP A 33 -7.06 -21.74 -9.37
CA ASP A 33 -8.01 -22.75 -9.85
C ASP A 33 -9.02 -22.11 -10.83
N LYS A 34 -8.83 -22.37 -12.11
CA LYS A 34 -9.65 -21.83 -13.20
C LYS A 34 -11.12 -22.18 -13.05
N LYS A 35 -11.44 -23.41 -12.64
CA LYS A 35 -12.83 -23.82 -12.46
C LYS A 35 -13.50 -23.00 -11.38
N LYS A 36 -12.85 -22.85 -10.23
CA LYS A 36 -13.33 -22.07 -9.10
C LYS A 36 -13.52 -20.59 -9.45
N ILE A 37 -12.58 -20.00 -10.19
CA ILE A 37 -12.71 -18.63 -10.68
C ILE A 37 -13.93 -18.48 -11.59
N MET A 38 -14.08 -19.36 -12.59
CA MET A 38 -15.20 -19.35 -13.53
C MET A 38 -16.55 -19.56 -12.83
N GLU A 39 -16.64 -20.50 -11.90
CA GLU A 39 -17.84 -20.73 -11.09
C GLU A 39 -18.25 -19.50 -10.29
N ASN A 40 -17.28 -18.81 -9.69
CA ASN A 40 -17.56 -17.59 -8.91
C ASN A 40 -17.96 -16.42 -9.81
N CYS A 41 -17.36 -16.28 -11.00
CA CYS A 41 -17.83 -15.32 -12.01
C CYS A 41 -19.26 -15.62 -12.46
N PHE A 42 -19.58 -16.89 -12.71
CA PHE A 42 -20.92 -17.32 -13.12
C PHE A 42 -21.99 -17.01 -12.07
N LYS A 43 -21.70 -17.25 -10.78
CA LYS A 43 -22.63 -16.95 -9.67
C LYS A 43 -23.07 -15.47 -9.62
N VAL A 44 -22.27 -14.57 -10.19
CA VAL A 44 -22.54 -13.11 -10.13
C VAL A 44 -22.64 -12.49 -11.52
N SER A 45 -22.85 -13.32 -12.55
CA SER A 45 -23.09 -12.91 -13.93
C SER A 45 -21.96 -12.05 -14.53
N ILE A 46 -20.71 -12.35 -14.20
CA ILE A 46 -19.53 -11.71 -14.79
C ILE A 46 -19.10 -12.50 -16.04
N ASP A 47 -18.90 -11.79 -17.14
CA ASP A 47 -18.26 -12.34 -18.32
C ASP A 47 -16.75 -12.44 -18.09
N TYR A 48 -16.26 -13.63 -17.79
CA TYR A 48 -14.84 -13.87 -17.54
C TYR A 48 -13.97 -13.93 -18.82
N SER A 49 -14.56 -13.81 -20.01
CA SER A 49 -13.83 -13.89 -21.28
C SER A 49 -12.79 -12.79 -21.49
N HIS A 50 -12.97 -11.66 -20.80
CA HIS A 50 -12.02 -10.54 -20.85
C HIS A 50 -10.87 -10.66 -19.84
N PHE A 51 -10.89 -11.67 -18.96
CA PHE A 51 -9.76 -11.96 -18.08
C PHE A 51 -8.81 -13.01 -18.69
N ALA A 52 -7.51 -12.77 -18.58
CA ALA A 52 -6.52 -13.79 -18.84
C ALA A 52 -6.43 -14.71 -17.61
N ILE A 53 -6.97 -15.95 -17.71
CA ILE A 53 -7.00 -16.89 -16.59
C ILE A 53 -5.96 -17.98 -16.81
N TYR A 54 -5.04 -18.14 -15.85
CA TYR A 54 -4.03 -19.20 -15.80
C TYR A 54 -4.41 -20.22 -14.73
N ASP A 55 -4.51 -21.48 -15.14
CA ASP A 55 -4.92 -22.60 -14.28
C ASP A 55 -3.73 -23.08 -13.44
N CYS A 56 -3.68 -22.66 -12.19
CA CYS A 56 -2.70 -23.04 -11.19
C CYS A 56 -3.44 -23.32 -9.89
N PRO A 57 -4.06 -24.52 -9.73
CA PRO A 57 -4.91 -24.84 -8.58
C PRO A 57 -4.13 -24.94 -7.27
N GLU A 58 -2.86 -25.32 -7.34
CA GLU A 58 -1.98 -25.47 -6.17
C GLU A 58 -1.35 -24.12 -5.79
N GLU A 59 -1.38 -23.81 -4.48
CA GLU A 59 -0.92 -22.53 -3.95
C GLU A 59 0.53 -22.22 -4.30
N LEU A 60 1.43 -23.18 -4.11
CA LEU A 60 2.86 -23.00 -4.41
C LEU A 60 3.12 -22.83 -5.90
N GLU A 61 2.40 -23.54 -6.75
CA GLU A 61 2.49 -23.40 -8.21
C GLU A 61 2.03 -22.00 -8.64
N ALA A 62 0.91 -21.51 -8.10
CA ALA A 62 0.41 -20.15 -8.39
C ALA A 62 1.39 -19.06 -7.95
N ILE A 63 2.06 -19.26 -6.81
CA ILE A 63 3.09 -18.34 -6.28
C ILE A 63 4.30 -18.30 -7.22
N ASP A 64 4.83 -19.46 -7.62
CA ASP A 64 5.99 -19.54 -8.51
C ASP A 64 5.67 -18.99 -9.89
N PHE A 65 4.51 -19.31 -10.43
CA PHE A 65 4.05 -18.79 -11.70
C PHE A 65 3.95 -17.25 -11.66
N CYS A 66 3.41 -16.69 -10.58
CA CYS A 66 3.28 -15.24 -10.42
C CYS A 66 4.63 -14.55 -10.27
N HIS A 67 5.57 -15.17 -9.51
CA HIS A 67 6.94 -14.70 -9.43
C HIS A 67 7.58 -14.62 -10.82
N ASP A 68 7.50 -15.68 -11.62
CA ASP A 68 8.04 -15.72 -12.98
C ASP A 68 7.39 -14.69 -13.90
N PHE A 69 6.07 -14.47 -13.75
CA PHE A 69 5.35 -13.44 -14.49
C PHE A 69 5.89 -12.03 -14.20
N LEU A 70 6.16 -11.75 -12.93
CA LEU A 70 6.69 -10.45 -12.50
C LEU A 70 8.14 -10.26 -12.98
N GLN A 71 9.00 -11.28 -12.84
CA GLN A 71 10.41 -11.23 -13.25
C GLN A 71 10.55 -11.06 -14.76
N ASN A 72 9.71 -11.74 -15.54
CA ASN A 72 9.68 -11.65 -17.01
C ASN A 72 8.92 -10.42 -17.53
N ARG A 73 8.52 -9.47 -16.65
CA ARG A 73 7.78 -8.24 -17.00
C ARG A 73 6.48 -8.48 -17.76
N ARG A 74 5.83 -9.63 -17.54
CA ARG A 74 4.53 -9.95 -18.11
C ARG A 74 3.38 -9.29 -17.36
N CYS A 75 3.62 -8.86 -16.10
CA CYS A 75 2.75 -7.97 -15.35
C CYS A 75 3.57 -6.83 -14.74
N ASP A 76 2.89 -5.73 -14.46
CA ASP A 76 3.48 -4.54 -13.85
C ASP A 76 3.41 -4.63 -12.32
N TYR A 77 2.33 -5.21 -11.80
CA TYR A 77 2.03 -5.33 -10.38
C TYR A 77 1.37 -6.67 -10.07
N VAL A 78 1.41 -7.02 -8.78
CA VAL A 78 0.77 -8.22 -8.23
C VAL A 78 -0.25 -7.83 -7.17
N ALA A 79 -1.34 -8.57 -7.10
CA ALA A 79 -2.34 -8.46 -6.05
C ALA A 79 -2.54 -9.82 -5.39
N PHE A 80 -2.50 -9.82 -4.08
CA PHE A 80 -2.59 -11.02 -3.27
C PHE A 80 -4.02 -11.21 -2.75
N GLY A 81 -4.60 -12.39 -3.00
CA GLY A 81 -5.77 -12.87 -2.30
C GLY A 81 -5.39 -13.48 -0.95
N LYS A 82 -6.12 -14.49 -0.51
CA LYS A 82 -5.84 -15.18 0.78
C LYS A 82 -4.65 -16.14 0.65
N ILE A 83 -3.45 -15.59 0.61
CA ILE A 83 -2.20 -16.36 0.73
C ILE A 83 -1.43 -15.93 1.98
N PRO A 84 -0.65 -16.84 2.60
CA PRO A 84 0.19 -16.50 3.74
C PRO A 84 1.20 -15.40 3.41
N ALA A 85 1.36 -14.43 4.31
CA ALA A 85 2.28 -13.31 4.13
C ALA A 85 3.76 -13.74 3.97
N SER A 86 4.11 -14.94 4.44
CA SER A 86 5.44 -15.52 4.27
C SER A 86 5.87 -15.68 2.80
N TYR A 87 4.91 -15.76 1.88
CA TYR A 87 5.20 -15.86 0.45
C TYR A 87 5.39 -14.51 -0.25
N PHE A 88 5.06 -13.39 0.39
CA PHE A 88 5.20 -12.07 -0.24
C PHE A 88 6.65 -11.77 -0.61
N ASN A 89 7.61 -12.11 0.26
CA ASN A 89 9.03 -11.93 -0.01
C ASN A 89 9.48 -12.69 -1.26
N ARG A 90 9.00 -13.94 -1.43
CA ARG A 90 9.32 -14.78 -2.58
C ARG A 90 8.82 -14.16 -3.88
N ILE A 91 7.54 -13.75 -3.91
CA ILE A 91 6.92 -13.20 -5.12
C ILE A 91 7.54 -11.85 -5.49
N MET A 92 7.80 -10.99 -4.51
CA MET A 92 8.33 -9.65 -4.74
C MET A 92 9.86 -9.61 -4.87
N ASP A 93 10.54 -10.78 -4.89
CA ASP A 93 12.00 -10.92 -4.98
C ASP A 93 12.74 -10.08 -3.94
N VAL A 94 12.30 -10.17 -2.71
CA VAL A 94 12.88 -9.44 -1.58
C VAL A 94 13.78 -10.37 -0.78
N LYS A 95 15.05 -9.95 -0.59
CA LYS A 95 15.99 -10.70 0.24
C LYS A 95 15.48 -10.79 1.68
N GLU A 96 15.81 -11.88 2.39
CA GLU A 96 15.33 -12.12 3.77
C GLU A 96 15.62 -10.97 4.73
N GLU A 97 16.71 -10.22 4.50
CA GLU A 97 17.07 -9.05 5.31
C GLU A 97 16.25 -7.79 5.01
N ALA A 98 15.62 -7.73 3.84
CA ALA A 98 14.77 -6.61 3.44
C ALA A 98 13.31 -7.01 3.68
N GLN A 99 12.71 -6.45 4.72
CA GLN A 99 11.32 -6.73 5.07
C GLN A 99 10.36 -6.01 4.11
N ILE A 100 9.32 -6.73 3.65
CA ILE A 100 8.18 -6.08 3.01
C ILE A 100 7.40 -5.35 4.09
N GLY A 101 7.19 -4.06 3.86
CA GLY A 101 6.29 -3.22 4.65
C GLY A 101 4.96 -3.01 3.94
N ALA A 102 4.00 -2.46 4.65
CA ALA A 102 2.75 -1.97 4.10
C ALA A 102 2.61 -0.48 4.38
N VAL A 103 2.12 0.25 3.39
CA VAL A 103 1.72 1.65 3.53
C VAL A 103 0.24 1.74 3.17
N GLU A 104 -0.54 2.16 4.16
CA GLU A 104 -1.95 2.43 3.93
C GLU A 104 -2.09 3.83 3.31
N VAL A 105 -2.68 3.90 2.14
CA VAL A 105 -3.03 5.17 1.48
C VAL A 105 -4.49 5.44 1.76
N ILE A 106 -4.79 6.55 2.39
CA ILE A 106 -6.13 6.87 2.87
C ILE A 106 -6.61 8.14 2.17
N ASP A 107 -7.76 8.03 1.51
CA ASP A 107 -8.55 9.17 1.07
C ASP A 107 -9.62 9.43 2.12
N LEU A 108 -9.37 10.43 2.96
CA LEU A 108 -10.27 10.80 4.06
C LEU A 108 -11.02 12.06 3.67
N PRO A 109 -12.38 12.06 3.62
CA PRO A 109 -13.17 13.16 3.08
C PRO A 109 -12.93 14.53 3.73
N MET A 110 -12.49 14.55 5.00
CA MET A 110 -12.16 15.78 5.71
C MET A 110 -10.79 16.35 5.36
N LEU A 111 -9.93 15.61 4.64
CA LEU A 111 -8.61 16.06 4.21
C LEU A 111 -8.59 16.33 2.71
N ARG A 112 -7.82 17.33 2.28
CA ARG A 112 -7.66 17.67 0.87
C ARG A 112 -6.47 16.97 0.20
N HIS A 113 -5.84 16.04 0.91
CA HIS A 113 -4.67 15.27 0.47
C HIS A 113 -4.76 13.85 1.02
N TYR A 114 -4.06 12.92 0.38
CA TYR A 114 -3.96 11.57 0.91
C TYR A 114 -3.21 11.57 2.24
N LEU A 115 -3.70 10.77 3.18
CA LEU A 115 -3.02 10.46 4.41
C LEU A 115 -2.35 9.08 4.24
N PHE A 116 -1.06 9.02 4.48
CA PHE A 116 -0.29 7.79 4.45
C PHE A 116 -0.05 7.32 5.89
N VAL A 117 -0.25 6.03 6.12
CA VAL A 117 0.06 5.42 7.41
C VAL A 117 1.04 4.29 7.15
N SER A 118 2.23 4.39 7.73
CA SER A 118 3.26 3.39 7.53
C SER A 118 3.53 2.62 8.80
N ASN A 119 3.60 1.29 8.62
CA ASN A 119 4.16 0.37 9.58
C ASN A 119 5.00 -0.66 8.83
N SER A 120 6.30 -0.72 9.12
CA SER A 120 7.26 -1.55 8.39
C SER A 120 7.13 -3.04 8.69
N SER A 121 6.46 -3.44 9.74
CA SER A 121 6.53 -4.80 10.24
C SER A 121 5.21 -5.27 10.83
N ARG A 122 4.80 -6.47 10.45
CA ARG A 122 3.76 -7.24 11.16
C ARG A 122 4.30 -7.86 12.47
N HIS A 123 5.55 -7.57 12.85
CA HIS A 123 6.13 -8.03 14.10
C HIS A 123 5.64 -7.19 15.30
N LEU A 124 5.44 -7.83 16.42
CA LEU A 124 4.92 -7.22 17.64
C LEU A 124 5.87 -6.16 18.23
N ASN A 125 7.18 -6.36 18.10
CA ASN A 125 8.20 -5.45 18.57
C ASN A 125 8.81 -4.70 17.40
N VAL A 126 8.48 -3.43 17.25
CA VAL A 126 9.02 -2.54 16.23
C VAL A 126 10.14 -1.73 16.88
N ASP A 127 11.37 -1.96 16.45
CA ASP A 127 12.53 -1.21 16.90
C ASP A 127 12.74 0.09 16.10
N PHE A 128 13.82 0.78 16.41
CA PHE A 128 14.18 2.04 15.76
C PHE A 128 14.48 1.87 14.26
N ASP A 129 15.19 0.80 13.89
CA ASP A 129 15.54 0.53 12.50
C ASP A 129 14.31 0.17 11.66
N ASP A 130 13.35 -0.52 12.24
CA ASP A 130 12.06 -0.81 11.60
C ASP A 130 11.29 0.47 11.30
N LYS A 131 11.26 1.43 12.25
CA LYS A 131 10.63 2.74 12.03
C LYS A 131 11.33 3.53 10.93
N LYS A 132 12.66 3.52 10.91
CA LYS A 132 13.45 4.14 9.85
C LYS A 132 13.14 3.53 8.48
N LYS A 133 13.11 2.20 8.39
CA LYS A 133 12.72 1.48 7.16
C LYS A 133 11.31 1.85 6.71
N ALA A 134 10.36 1.92 7.64
CA ALA A 134 8.99 2.32 7.35
C ALA A 134 8.88 3.71 6.71
N ILE A 135 9.66 4.67 7.21
CA ILE A 135 9.71 6.03 6.65
C ILE A 135 10.28 6.02 5.24
N ILE A 136 11.39 5.30 5.02
CA ILE A 136 12.05 5.20 3.69
C ILE A 136 11.11 4.54 2.68
N GLN A 137 10.43 3.47 3.07
CA GLN A 137 9.49 2.77 2.20
C GLN A 137 8.27 3.62 1.87
N ALA A 138 7.74 4.36 2.86
CA ALA A 138 6.64 5.29 2.64
C ALA A 138 7.06 6.46 1.73
N GLU A 139 8.28 7.00 1.91
CA GLU A 139 8.82 8.04 1.04
C GLU A 139 8.85 7.58 -0.42
N ALA A 140 9.34 6.37 -0.68
CA ALA A 140 9.40 5.82 -2.03
C ALA A 140 8.02 5.76 -2.70
N LEU A 141 7.00 5.29 -1.97
CA LEU A 141 5.62 5.25 -2.46
C LEU A 141 5.05 6.65 -2.70
N ILE A 142 5.24 7.57 -1.75
CA ILE A 142 4.71 8.94 -1.85
C ILE A 142 5.34 9.67 -3.04
N LYS A 143 6.64 9.50 -3.26
CA LYS A 143 7.35 10.03 -4.46
C LYS A 143 6.82 9.41 -5.75
N ALA A 144 6.55 8.10 -5.77
CA ALA A 144 5.97 7.42 -6.93
C ALA A 144 4.57 7.95 -7.30
N LEU A 145 3.86 8.55 -6.35
CA LEU A 145 2.60 9.27 -6.57
C LEU A 145 2.78 10.74 -6.97
N ASN A 146 4.02 11.17 -7.24
CA ASN A 146 4.41 12.54 -7.59
C ASN A 146 4.10 13.58 -6.50
N ILE A 147 4.12 13.17 -5.23
CA ILE A 147 3.95 14.05 -4.08
C ILE A 147 5.33 14.49 -3.60
N LYS A 148 5.63 15.78 -3.76
CA LYS A 148 6.98 16.33 -3.55
C LYS A 148 7.32 16.60 -2.10
N LYS A 149 6.32 16.91 -1.26
CA LYS A 149 6.54 17.29 0.13
C LYS A 149 5.92 16.26 1.07
N ILE A 150 6.76 15.72 1.96
CA ILE A 150 6.35 14.74 2.96
C ILE A 150 6.48 15.39 4.34
N ASN A 151 5.36 15.57 5.00
CA ASN A 151 5.26 16.03 6.37
C ASN A 151 4.86 14.82 7.22
N ALA A 152 5.83 14.28 7.96
CA ALA A 152 5.65 13.08 8.77
C ALA A 152 5.47 13.43 10.24
N ALA A 153 4.62 12.67 10.94
CA ALA A 153 4.47 12.74 12.38
C ALA A 153 4.48 11.34 12.99
N MET A 154 5.12 11.19 14.14
CA MET A 154 5.01 9.96 14.92
C MET A 154 3.78 10.04 15.81
N ILE A 155 3.01 8.95 15.82
CA ILE A 155 1.83 8.85 16.69
C ILE A 155 2.22 8.10 17.96
N THR A 156 2.04 8.78 19.08
CA THR A 156 2.46 8.29 20.40
C THR A 156 1.54 8.80 21.50
N ASN A 157 1.75 8.29 22.72
CA ASN A 157 1.23 8.92 23.92
C ASN A 157 2.24 10.00 24.38
N LEU A 158 1.81 11.26 24.47
CA LEU A 158 2.67 12.40 24.83
C LEU A 158 3.43 12.23 26.18
N ASN A 159 2.99 11.33 27.04
CA ASN A 159 3.66 11.05 28.30
C ASN A 159 4.84 10.07 28.16
N ASN A 160 5.11 9.56 26.99
CA ASN A 160 6.19 8.59 26.74
C ASN A 160 7.48 9.31 26.32
N LYS A 161 8.44 9.43 27.26
CA LYS A 161 9.75 10.05 27.00
C LYS A 161 10.59 9.29 25.97
N THR A 162 10.43 7.97 25.88
CA THR A 162 11.17 7.12 24.92
C THR A 162 10.78 7.46 23.50
N ASP A 163 9.49 7.60 23.21
CA ASP A 163 9.01 7.93 21.86
C ASP A 163 9.48 9.32 21.40
N LEU A 164 9.58 10.29 22.31
CA LEU A 164 10.15 11.61 22.01
C LEU A 164 11.64 11.54 21.66
N LEU A 165 12.40 10.70 22.40
CA LEU A 165 13.82 10.47 22.10
C LEU A 165 14.00 9.82 20.74
N GLU A 166 13.27 8.76 20.42
CA GLU A 166 13.30 8.10 19.12
C GLU A 166 12.98 9.06 17.98
N THR A 167 11.96 9.92 18.13
CA THR A 167 11.62 10.94 17.13
C THR A 167 12.79 11.89 16.86
N ASN A 168 13.48 12.36 17.88
CA ASN A 168 14.63 13.25 17.73
C ASN A 168 15.81 12.55 17.04
N ILE A 169 16.08 11.29 17.37
CA ILE A 169 17.13 10.50 16.73
C ILE A 169 16.82 10.28 15.26
N ILE A 170 15.57 9.94 14.91
CA ILE A 170 15.15 9.80 13.49
C ILE A 170 15.34 11.12 12.75
N LYS A 171 14.93 12.26 13.31
CA LYS A 171 15.16 13.57 12.72
C LYS A 171 16.64 13.84 12.43
N MET A 172 17.53 13.47 13.35
CA MET A 172 18.97 13.62 13.16
C MET A 172 19.49 12.74 12.01
N ILE A 173 19.13 11.45 12.01
CA ILE A 173 19.57 10.48 11.00
C ILE A 173 19.09 10.89 9.60
N LEU A 174 17.83 11.27 9.47
CA LEU A 174 17.27 11.67 8.17
C LEU A 174 17.89 12.97 7.62
N LYS A 175 18.37 13.87 8.49
CA LYS A 175 19.14 15.04 8.06
C LYS A 175 20.49 14.65 7.45
N ASP A 176 21.18 13.67 8.04
CA ASP A 176 22.49 13.23 7.59
C ASP A 176 22.42 12.38 6.31
N ASP A 177 21.35 11.60 6.12
CA ASP A 177 21.12 10.72 4.97
C ASP A 177 20.57 11.44 3.72
N LYS A 178 20.57 12.75 3.66
CA LYS A 178 20.09 13.58 2.53
C LYS A 178 18.59 13.38 2.16
N PHE A 179 17.76 13.05 3.11
CA PHE A 179 16.30 12.98 2.89
C PHE A 179 15.67 14.39 2.86
N ASN A 180 16.03 15.19 1.86
CA ASN A 180 15.64 16.60 1.75
C ASN A 180 14.13 16.84 1.60
N ASN A 181 13.33 15.78 1.35
CA ASN A 181 11.90 15.90 1.07
C ASN A 181 11.02 15.51 2.26
N ILE A 182 11.60 15.00 3.36
CA ILE A 182 10.85 14.59 4.54
C ILE A 182 11.05 15.59 5.66
N ASN A 183 9.95 16.18 6.09
CA ASN A 183 9.92 17.03 7.27
C ASN A 183 9.23 16.24 8.39
N ILE A 184 9.99 15.84 9.41
CA ILE A 184 9.44 15.12 10.57
C ILE A 184 9.08 16.12 11.64
N PHE A 185 7.79 16.21 11.95
CA PHE A 185 7.24 16.96 13.06
C PHE A 185 7.47 16.23 14.39
N ASP A 186 7.08 16.88 15.47
CA ASP A 186 7.11 16.25 16.79
C ASP A 186 6.07 15.14 16.90
N SER A 187 6.12 14.38 17.98
CA SER A 187 5.15 13.33 18.26
C SER A 187 3.80 13.90 18.63
N PHE A 188 2.74 13.28 18.19
CA PHE A 188 1.36 13.67 18.46
C PHE A 188 0.55 12.50 19.03
N THR A 189 -0.44 12.81 19.85
CA THR A 189 -1.58 11.90 19.99
C THR A 189 -2.53 12.10 18.82
N LEU A 190 -3.29 11.06 18.44
CA LEU A 190 -4.31 11.20 17.39
C LEU A 190 -5.31 12.32 17.75
N ALA A 191 -5.70 12.44 19.03
CA ALA A 191 -6.61 13.49 19.48
C ALA A 191 -6.08 14.90 19.18
N ASN A 192 -4.81 15.18 19.49
CA ASN A 192 -4.20 16.48 19.24
C ASN A 192 -4.01 16.73 17.72
N LEU A 193 -3.61 15.70 16.98
CA LEU A 193 -3.37 15.82 15.55
C LEU A 193 -4.64 16.19 14.76
N PHE A 194 -5.78 15.60 15.13
CA PHE A 194 -7.06 15.82 14.43
C PHE A 194 -7.93 16.90 15.08
N SER A 195 -7.54 17.48 16.21
CA SER A 195 -8.29 18.56 16.86
C SER A 195 -8.00 19.91 16.22
N ILE A 196 -9.04 20.57 15.72
CA ILE A 196 -8.94 21.92 15.14
C ILE A 196 -8.41 22.94 16.16
N ASN A 197 -8.67 22.72 17.44
CA ASN A 197 -8.27 23.63 18.51
C ASN A 197 -6.82 23.45 18.98
N CYS A 198 -6.15 22.37 18.54
CA CYS A 198 -4.76 22.16 18.89
C CYS A 198 -3.84 22.90 17.91
N PRO A 199 -2.79 23.59 18.41
CA PRO A 199 -1.76 24.16 17.54
C PRO A 199 -1.01 23.03 16.82
N ASN A 200 -0.57 23.33 15.60
CA ASN A 200 0.15 22.37 14.75
C ASN A 200 -0.66 21.10 14.41
N ASN A 201 -1.99 21.18 14.34
CA ASN A 201 -2.84 20.10 13.91
C ASN A 201 -2.64 19.73 12.43
N ILE A 202 -3.24 18.64 11.98
CA ILE A 202 -3.09 18.11 10.62
C ILE A 202 -3.51 19.12 9.52
N TYR A 203 -4.49 19.96 9.80
CA TYR A 203 -4.99 20.97 8.84
C TYR A 203 -4.02 22.13 8.66
N GLN A 204 -3.26 22.50 9.70
CA GLN A 204 -2.29 23.59 9.67
C GLN A 204 -0.92 23.14 9.15
N THR A 205 -0.48 21.95 9.55
CA THR A 205 0.85 21.42 9.21
C THR A 205 0.87 20.65 7.89
N HIS A 206 -0.29 20.29 7.37
CA HIS A 206 -0.41 19.41 6.20
C HIS A 206 0.36 18.10 6.38
N ILE A 207 0.35 17.55 7.59
CA ILE A 207 0.93 16.23 7.86
C ILE A 207 0.21 15.20 7.00
N ASN A 208 0.98 14.50 6.16
CA ASN A 208 0.47 13.51 5.23
C ASN A 208 1.05 12.11 5.45
N LEU A 209 2.01 11.93 6.38
CA LEU A 209 2.54 10.62 6.74
C LEU A 209 2.48 10.41 8.26
N LEU A 210 1.77 9.38 8.70
CA LEU A 210 1.74 8.96 10.09
C LEU A 210 2.60 7.72 10.28
N ILE A 211 3.52 7.80 11.26
CA ILE A 211 4.32 6.67 11.71
C ILE A 211 3.70 6.14 12.98
N MET A 212 3.06 5.00 12.89
CA MET A 212 2.39 4.37 14.02
C MET A 212 3.40 3.63 14.90
N ARG A 213 3.00 3.37 16.16
CA ARG A 213 3.88 2.70 17.12
C ARG A 213 4.16 1.25 16.71
N ASN A 214 3.13 0.52 16.33
CA ASN A 214 3.20 -0.89 15.96
C ASN A 214 2.03 -1.27 15.02
N TYR A 215 2.04 -2.52 14.56
CA TYR A 215 1.02 -3.05 13.66
C TYR A 215 -0.39 -3.01 14.28
N GLU A 216 -0.55 -3.37 15.55
CA GLU A 216 -1.86 -3.41 16.21
C GLU A 216 -2.51 -2.02 16.27
N THR A 217 -1.74 -0.98 16.65
CA THR A 217 -2.25 0.39 16.67
C THR A 217 -2.61 0.88 15.27
N THR A 218 -1.85 0.48 14.26
CA THR A 218 -2.17 0.77 12.86
C THR A 218 -3.50 0.13 12.47
N ARG A 219 -3.68 -1.16 12.76
CA ARG A 219 -4.90 -1.89 12.43
C ARG A 219 -6.13 -1.30 13.12
N ILE A 220 -6.04 -1.02 14.42
CA ILE A 220 -7.14 -0.39 15.17
C ILE A 220 -7.51 0.96 14.54
N PHE A 221 -6.53 1.78 14.17
CA PHE A 221 -6.78 3.06 13.53
C PHE A 221 -7.46 2.91 12.17
N ILE A 222 -6.96 2.02 11.31
CA ILE A 222 -7.51 1.74 9.98
C ILE A 222 -8.94 1.19 10.08
N ASP A 223 -9.18 0.22 10.95
CA ASP A 223 -10.50 -0.37 11.11
C ASP A 223 -11.50 0.64 11.72
N THR A 224 -11.03 1.52 12.61
CA THR A 224 -11.84 2.64 13.12
C THR A 224 -12.26 3.59 11.99
N LEU A 225 -11.34 3.96 11.10
CA LEU A 225 -11.68 4.80 9.95
C LEU A 225 -12.69 4.12 9.03
N ARG A 226 -12.52 2.82 8.74
CA ARG A 226 -13.46 2.06 7.90
C ARG A 226 -14.86 1.99 8.49
N ILE A 227 -14.99 1.88 9.81
CA ILE A 227 -16.29 1.73 10.49
C ILE A 227 -17.00 3.08 10.64
N PHE A 228 -16.25 4.13 10.98
CA PHE A 228 -16.85 5.40 11.40
C PHE A 228 -16.76 6.51 10.37
N THR A 229 -16.13 6.27 9.21
CA THR A 229 -15.99 7.28 8.16
C THR A 229 -16.23 6.69 6.77
N ASP A 230 -16.36 7.56 5.76
CA ASP A 230 -16.42 7.18 4.34
C ASP A 230 -15.02 7.12 3.70
N ALA A 231 -13.97 6.92 4.50
CA ALA A 231 -12.59 6.83 4.02
C ALA A 231 -12.43 5.68 3.04
N LYS A 232 -11.65 5.90 1.96
CA LYS A 232 -11.19 4.84 1.06
C LYS A 232 -9.73 4.52 1.39
N ILE A 233 -9.43 3.23 1.53
CA ILE A 233 -8.15 2.78 2.05
C ILE A 233 -7.53 1.76 1.11
N ALA A 234 -6.30 2.05 0.65
CA ALA A 234 -5.50 1.15 -0.17
C ALA A 234 -4.29 0.67 0.61
N SER A 235 -4.16 -0.65 0.78
CA SER A 235 -2.98 -1.27 1.41
C SER A 235 -1.96 -1.63 0.34
N ILE A 236 -0.88 -0.85 0.24
CA ILE A 236 0.18 -1.03 -0.75
C ILE A 236 1.39 -1.65 -0.08
N LEU A 237 1.81 -2.81 -0.58
CA LEU A 237 3.03 -3.47 -0.15
C LEU A 237 4.24 -2.81 -0.81
N VAL A 238 5.25 -2.54 -0.01
CA VAL A 238 6.46 -1.81 -0.36
C VAL A 238 7.70 -2.57 0.12
N GLY A 239 8.89 -2.21 -0.41
CA GLY A 239 10.16 -2.85 -0.03
C GLY A 239 10.71 -3.79 -1.09
N GLY A 240 9.92 -4.20 -2.07
CA GLY A 240 10.38 -4.91 -3.27
C GLY A 240 10.71 -3.97 -4.43
N LYS A 241 11.12 -4.54 -5.57
CA LYS A 241 11.36 -3.79 -6.82
C LYS A 241 10.07 -3.16 -7.38
N ASN A 242 8.93 -3.80 -7.11
CA ASN A 242 7.61 -3.38 -7.56
C ASN A 242 6.68 -3.22 -6.34
N TYR A 243 5.60 -2.49 -6.53
CA TYR A 243 4.51 -2.41 -5.55
C TYR A 243 3.56 -3.59 -5.75
N ALA A 244 2.89 -3.98 -4.67
CA ALA A 244 1.83 -4.98 -4.71
C ALA A 244 0.63 -4.54 -3.85
N ILE A 245 -0.50 -5.21 -3.98
CA ILE A 245 -1.69 -4.97 -3.17
C ILE A 245 -2.00 -6.23 -2.36
N ASP A 246 -2.33 -6.07 -1.10
CA ASP A 246 -2.84 -7.14 -0.24
C ASP A 246 -4.35 -6.99 -0.07
N PHE A 247 -5.12 -7.90 -0.68
CA PHE A 247 -6.57 -7.96 -0.55
C PHE A 247 -7.04 -9.02 0.45
N SER A 248 -6.13 -9.69 1.16
CA SER A 248 -6.48 -10.78 2.08
C SER A 248 -7.48 -10.36 3.17
N GLU A 249 -7.45 -9.10 3.55
CA GLU A 249 -8.29 -8.53 4.60
C GLU A 249 -9.31 -7.49 4.09
N THR A 250 -9.25 -7.13 2.80
CA THR A 250 -10.12 -6.10 2.21
C THR A 250 -11.41 -6.73 1.70
N LYS A 251 -12.54 -6.31 2.26
CA LYS A 251 -13.88 -6.80 1.86
C LYS A 251 -14.71 -5.74 1.13
N ASP A 252 -14.33 -4.48 1.23
CA ASP A 252 -15.05 -3.37 0.62
C ASP A 252 -14.63 -3.16 -0.84
N ASN A 253 -15.61 -3.09 -1.74
CA ASN A 253 -15.37 -2.89 -3.18
C ASN A 253 -14.72 -1.53 -3.47
N GLY A 254 -15.03 -0.52 -2.66
CA GLY A 254 -14.47 0.82 -2.79
C GLY A 254 -12.98 0.84 -2.47
N ASP A 255 -12.53 0.11 -1.45
CA ASP A 255 -11.11 -0.02 -1.09
C ASP A 255 -10.33 -0.78 -2.18
N ILE A 256 -10.93 -1.85 -2.74
CA ILE A 256 -10.32 -2.60 -3.84
C ILE A 256 -10.15 -1.68 -5.07
N LEU A 257 -11.20 -0.99 -5.46
CA LEU A 257 -11.14 -0.05 -6.59
C LEU A 257 -10.15 1.09 -6.34
N PHE A 258 -10.13 1.64 -5.14
CA PHE A 258 -9.19 2.69 -4.75
C PHE A 258 -7.74 2.20 -4.83
N SER A 259 -7.45 0.97 -4.40
CA SER A 259 -6.13 0.37 -4.51
C SER A 259 -5.66 0.26 -5.97
N LEU A 260 -6.57 -0.13 -6.87
CA LEU A 260 -6.29 -0.18 -8.32
C LEU A 260 -6.04 1.22 -8.90
N LEU A 261 -6.78 2.24 -8.45
CA LEU A 261 -6.57 3.64 -8.85
C LEU A 261 -5.21 4.16 -8.39
N ILE A 262 -4.76 3.83 -7.18
CA ILE A 262 -3.43 4.19 -6.67
C ILE A 262 -2.34 3.56 -7.54
N LEU A 263 -2.41 2.24 -7.85
CA LEU A 263 -1.44 1.60 -8.74
C LEU A 263 -1.46 2.19 -10.16
N ASN A 264 -2.64 2.50 -10.69
CA ASN A 264 -2.76 3.12 -12.01
C ASN A 264 -2.11 4.51 -12.04
N LYS A 265 -2.25 5.30 -10.97
CA LYS A 265 -1.59 6.59 -10.82
C LYS A 265 -0.07 6.43 -10.81
N ILE A 266 0.46 5.52 -9.99
CA ILE A 266 1.90 5.22 -9.96
C ILE A 266 2.42 4.80 -11.34
N PHE A 267 1.69 3.93 -12.04
CA PHE A 267 2.05 3.47 -13.38
C PHE A 267 2.13 4.60 -14.40
N LYS A 268 1.17 5.52 -14.38
CA LYS A 268 1.15 6.71 -15.27
C LYS A 268 2.31 7.64 -14.97
N GLU A 269 2.58 7.93 -13.70
CA GLU A 269 3.70 8.80 -13.30
C GLU A 269 5.04 8.21 -13.74
N LYS A 270 5.24 6.89 -13.56
CA LYS A 270 6.46 6.20 -14.01
C LYS A 270 6.65 6.30 -15.53
N LYS A 271 5.58 6.17 -16.32
CA LYS A 271 5.65 6.35 -17.78
C LYS A 271 6.00 7.78 -18.17
N ASN A 272 5.38 8.77 -17.53
CA ASN A 272 5.64 10.19 -17.80
C ASN A 272 7.12 10.55 -17.55
N THR A 273 7.71 10.04 -16.48
CA THR A 273 9.13 10.25 -16.16
C THR A 273 10.04 9.65 -17.24
N CYS A 274 9.77 8.42 -17.69
CA CYS A 274 10.54 7.79 -18.75
C CYS A 274 10.47 8.56 -20.09
N TYR A 275 9.33 9.13 -20.44
CA TYR A 275 9.20 9.94 -21.67
C TYR A 275 9.96 11.26 -21.57
N GLN A 276 9.98 11.90 -20.39
CA GLN A 276 10.73 13.15 -20.20
C GLN A 276 12.25 12.92 -20.29
N GLU A 277 12.76 11.83 -19.76
CA GLU A 277 14.18 11.48 -19.86
C GLU A 277 14.62 11.17 -21.31
N GLN A 278 13.75 10.56 -22.12
CA GLN A 278 14.03 10.27 -23.54
C GLN A 278 13.94 11.50 -24.45
N SER A 279 13.20 12.54 -24.04
CA SER A 279 13.05 13.79 -24.82
C SER A 279 14.16 14.81 -24.59
N VAL A 280 15.09 14.54 -23.69
CA VAL A 280 16.23 15.42 -23.33
C VAL A 280 17.54 14.94 -23.98
N ILE A 281 17.51 13.81 -24.69
CA ILE A 281 18.63 13.25 -25.51
C ILE A 281 18.37 13.61 -26.97
#